data_ed09c28b54c371e9b783df595609960b
#
_entry.id   ed09c28b54c371e9b783df595609960b
#
_cell.length_a   1.000
_cell.length_b   1.000
_cell.length_c   1.000
_cell.angle_alpha   90.00
_cell.angle_beta   90.00
_cell.angle_gamma   90.00
#
_symmetry.space_group_name_H-M   'P 1'
#
loop_
_entity.id
_entity.type
_entity.pdbx_description
1 polymer ?
#
loop_
_entity_poly.entity_id
_entity_poly.type
_entity_poly.pdbx_seq_one_letter_code
_entity_poly.pdbx_strand_id
1 'polypeptide(L)'
;MGREMDWKLVEVLRRIEAGDTAFDPADTSKQAFQDFQPLACALVEAHRQGHVDGVMPIKESNGGKLEYRTVIVTGNLTHRGRQLLEKAQGQPTPTDRALNGAFGQLPDPHLRSQWDKALSRRQSDPSGAITAARSFLESTQKWILEQGGISTSDRRTLLLATLKQVGLTDQGTSMSGLLKDIDKLLLSIAQVRNKHGDAHGPSDASSDLTSAEAALCVNVAGALGLFLLECHQAQSKV
;
A
#
# COMPACT_ATOMS: atom_id res chain seq x y z
N MET A 1 21.10 16.45 -8.05
CA MET A 1 19.67 16.82 -8.14
C MET A 1 18.93 15.60 -8.65
N GLY A 2 18.38 14.78 -7.75
CA GLY A 2 17.53 13.63 -8.11
C GLY A 2 16.22 14.16 -8.63
N ARG A 3 15.80 13.73 -9.83
CA ARG A 3 14.42 13.98 -10.30
C ARG A 3 13.51 13.28 -9.32
N GLU A 4 12.61 14.03 -8.72
CA GLU A 4 11.48 13.50 -7.96
C GLU A 4 10.78 12.45 -8.82
N MET A 5 10.64 11.24 -8.30
CA MET A 5 10.09 10.12 -9.06
C MET A 5 8.60 10.37 -9.25
N ASP A 6 8.14 10.43 -10.50
CA ASP A 6 6.74 10.64 -10.79
C ASP A 6 5.92 9.45 -10.27
N TRP A 7 5.23 9.64 -9.15
CA TRP A 7 4.44 8.61 -8.50
C TRP A 7 3.31 8.07 -9.40
N LYS A 8 2.80 8.89 -10.34
CA LYS A 8 1.78 8.47 -11.30
C LYS A 8 2.35 7.46 -12.30
N LEU A 9 3.60 7.65 -12.72
CA LEU A 9 4.29 6.68 -13.56
C LEU A 9 4.44 5.34 -12.84
N VAL A 10 4.86 5.35 -11.59
CA VAL A 10 4.98 4.13 -10.77
C VAL A 10 3.63 3.45 -10.59
N GLU A 11 2.57 4.21 -10.34
CA GLU A 11 1.19 3.71 -10.20
C GLU A 11 0.73 2.97 -11.46
N VAL A 12 0.90 3.58 -12.65
CA VAL A 12 0.49 2.94 -13.90
C VAL A 12 1.30 1.69 -14.21
N LEU A 13 2.62 1.71 -13.97
CA LEU A 13 3.46 0.52 -14.18
C LEU A 13 3.04 -0.63 -13.28
N ARG A 14 2.73 -0.36 -12.01
CA ARG A 14 2.24 -1.35 -11.06
C ARG A 14 0.91 -1.98 -11.48
N ARG A 15 -0.02 -1.16 -11.96
CA ARG A 15 -1.32 -1.62 -12.45
C ARG A 15 -1.17 -2.51 -13.69
N ILE A 16 -0.28 -2.15 -14.60
CA ILE A 16 0.04 -2.97 -15.78
C ILE A 16 0.68 -4.30 -15.35
N GLU A 17 1.59 -4.29 -14.39
CA GLU A 17 2.19 -5.52 -13.85
C GLU A 17 1.14 -6.43 -13.17
N ALA A 18 0.13 -5.84 -12.54
CA ALA A 18 -1.01 -6.55 -11.96
C ALA A 18 -2.01 -7.10 -13.01
N GLY A 19 -1.82 -6.77 -14.30
CA GLY A 19 -2.65 -7.26 -15.40
C GLY A 19 -3.71 -6.28 -15.90
N ASP A 20 -3.71 -5.02 -15.43
CA ASP A 20 -4.63 -4.02 -15.96
C ASP A 20 -4.26 -3.67 -17.42
N THR A 21 -5.21 -3.86 -18.33
CA THR A 21 -5.03 -3.57 -19.75
C THR A 21 -5.88 -2.40 -20.24
N ALA A 22 -6.90 -1.98 -19.50
CA ALA A 22 -7.75 -0.85 -19.82
C ALA A 22 -7.80 0.14 -18.67
N PHE A 23 -7.65 1.41 -19.00
CA PHE A 23 -7.65 2.51 -18.06
C PHE A 23 -8.69 3.52 -18.51
N ASP A 24 -9.69 3.71 -17.67
CA ASP A 24 -10.86 4.55 -17.90
C ASP A 24 -11.06 5.51 -16.72
N PRO A 25 -11.80 6.63 -16.91
CA PRO A 25 -12.32 7.41 -15.80
C PRO A 25 -13.17 6.54 -14.86
N ALA A 26 -13.21 6.87 -13.57
CA ALA A 26 -13.94 6.10 -12.57
C ALA A 26 -15.46 6.04 -12.85
N ASP A 27 -16.00 7.09 -13.47
CA ASP A 27 -17.38 7.20 -13.92
C ASP A 27 -17.50 8.22 -15.07
N THR A 28 -18.72 8.53 -15.50
CA THR A 28 -19.00 9.46 -16.61
C THR A 28 -19.06 10.94 -16.18
N SER A 29 -18.76 11.25 -14.93
CA SER A 29 -18.77 12.64 -14.45
C SER A 29 -17.62 13.45 -15.05
N LYS A 30 -17.84 14.76 -15.18
CA LYS A 30 -16.80 15.68 -15.65
C LYS A 30 -15.58 15.67 -14.74
N GLN A 31 -15.77 15.50 -13.44
CA GLN A 31 -14.70 15.46 -12.46
C GLN A 31 -13.84 14.19 -12.65
N ALA A 32 -14.46 13.00 -12.72
CA ALA A 32 -13.75 11.75 -12.97
C ALA A 32 -12.95 11.78 -14.27
N PHE A 33 -13.50 12.43 -15.29
CA PHE A 33 -12.82 12.62 -16.56
C PHE A 33 -11.58 13.52 -16.44
N GLN A 34 -11.67 14.60 -15.67
CA GLN A 34 -10.53 15.48 -15.39
C GLN A 34 -9.46 14.81 -14.53
N ASP A 35 -9.87 14.05 -13.53
CA ASP A 35 -8.97 13.32 -12.63
C ASP A 35 -8.22 12.19 -13.36
N PHE A 36 -8.81 11.64 -14.42
CA PHE A 36 -8.20 10.64 -15.28
C PHE A 36 -7.08 11.18 -16.19
N GLN A 37 -7.16 12.44 -16.64
CA GLN A 37 -6.21 12.99 -17.63
C GLN A 37 -4.74 12.86 -17.19
N PRO A 38 -4.36 13.17 -15.93
CA PRO A 38 -2.98 12.98 -15.47
C PRO A 38 -2.50 11.53 -15.52
N LEU A 39 -3.37 10.56 -15.24
CA LEU A 39 -3.06 9.13 -15.31
C LEU A 39 -2.88 8.69 -16.77
N ALA A 40 -3.78 9.12 -17.65
CA ALA A 40 -3.69 8.85 -19.07
C ALA A 40 -2.40 9.42 -19.70
N CYS A 41 -2.02 10.64 -19.31
CA CYS A 41 -0.75 11.24 -19.71
C CYS A 41 0.45 10.42 -19.24
N ALA A 42 0.42 9.94 -18.00
CA ALA A 42 1.50 9.10 -17.46
C ALA A 42 1.64 7.77 -18.22
N LEU A 43 0.53 7.14 -18.63
CA LEU A 43 0.53 5.93 -19.46
C LEU A 43 1.18 6.15 -20.83
N VAL A 44 0.78 7.21 -21.52
CA VAL A 44 1.34 7.57 -22.83
C VAL A 44 2.83 7.90 -22.72
N GLU A 45 3.21 8.61 -21.66
CA GLU A 45 4.60 8.96 -21.40
C GLU A 45 5.43 7.71 -21.04
N ALA A 46 4.86 6.77 -20.26
CA ALA A 46 5.50 5.48 -19.95
C ALA A 46 5.85 4.71 -21.24
N HIS A 47 4.95 4.70 -22.21
CA HIS A 47 5.22 4.08 -23.51
C HIS A 47 6.30 4.86 -24.28
N ARG A 48 6.21 6.17 -24.35
CA ARG A 48 7.19 7.03 -25.03
C ARG A 48 8.61 6.87 -24.46
N GLN A 49 8.70 6.67 -23.16
CA GLN A 49 9.97 6.42 -22.46
C GLN A 49 10.46 4.97 -22.56
N GLY A 50 9.69 4.08 -23.20
CA GLY A 50 10.02 2.68 -23.39
C GLY A 50 9.89 1.85 -22.11
N HIS A 51 9.00 2.20 -21.21
CA HIS A 51 8.67 1.41 -20.01
C HIS A 51 7.55 0.40 -20.28
N VAL A 52 6.74 0.64 -21.32
CA VAL A 52 5.63 -0.21 -21.75
C VAL A 52 5.73 -0.44 -23.26
N ASP A 53 5.55 -1.67 -23.72
CA ASP A 53 5.73 -2.02 -25.14
C ASP A 53 4.64 -1.47 -26.06
N GLY A 54 3.40 -1.34 -25.58
CA GLY A 54 2.30 -0.88 -26.42
C GLY A 54 1.21 -0.16 -25.61
N VAL A 55 0.85 1.03 -26.09
CA VAL A 55 -0.23 1.82 -25.52
C VAL A 55 -1.04 2.43 -26.67
N MET A 56 -2.35 2.26 -26.63
CA MET A 56 -3.30 2.84 -27.58
C MET A 56 -4.20 3.86 -26.87
N PRO A 57 -3.91 5.14 -26.96
CA PRO A 57 -4.75 6.18 -26.38
C PRO A 57 -5.95 6.49 -27.28
N ILE A 58 -7.14 6.48 -26.68
CA ILE A 58 -8.39 6.90 -27.35
C ILE A 58 -8.73 8.28 -26.81
N LYS A 59 -8.89 9.25 -27.71
CA LYS A 59 -9.23 10.63 -27.38
C LYS A 59 -10.62 10.98 -27.91
N GLU A 60 -11.29 11.87 -27.20
CA GLU A 60 -12.51 12.51 -27.67
C GLU A 60 -12.43 14.02 -27.56
N SER A 61 -13.23 14.72 -28.35
CA SER A 61 -13.30 16.19 -28.31
C SER A 61 -14.30 16.63 -27.24
N ASN A 62 -13.80 17.34 -26.23
CA ASN A 62 -14.62 17.92 -25.18
C ASN A 62 -14.42 19.43 -25.14
N GLY A 63 -15.44 20.19 -25.60
CA GLY A 63 -15.38 21.65 -25.64
C GLY A 63 -14.23 22.21 -26.50
N GLY A 64 -13.83 21.52 -27.57
CA GLY A 64 -12.73 21.92 -28.45
C GLY A 64 -11.34 21.49 -28.00
N LYS A 65 -11.22 20.81 -26.86
CA LYS A 65 -9.99 20.15 -26.42
C LYS A 65 -10.06 18.66 -26.69
N LEU A 66 -8.96 18.08 -27.19
CA LEU A 66 -8.79 16.64 -27.29
C LEU A 66 -8.30 16.11 -25.94
N GLU A 67 -9.14 15.31 -25.28
CA GLU A 67 -8.86 14.71 -23.98
C GLU A 67 -8.86 13.18 -24.09
N TYR A 68 -8.14 12.50 -23.22
CA TYR A 68 -8.11 11.04 -23.19
C TYR A 68 -9.40 10.48 -22.60
N ARG A 69 -10.12 9.67 -23.39
CA ARG A 69 -11.30 8.93 -22.93
C ARG A 69 -10.92 7.61 -22.29
N THR A 70 -10.03 6.88 -22.94
CA THR A 70 -9.57 5.55 -22.54
C THR A 70 -8.12 5.41 -22.96
N VAL A 71 -7.33 4.68 -22.21
CA VAL A 71 -5.99 4.25 -22.64
C VAL A 71 -5.91 2.74 -22.51
N ILE A 72 -5.69 2.05 -23.63
CA ILE A 72 -5.55 0.60 -23.69
C ILE A 72 -4.07 0.24 -23.75
N VAL A 73 -3.63 -0.62 -22.86
CA VAL A 73 -2.29 -1.21 -22.88
C VAL A 73 -2.36 -2.49 -23.71
N THR A 74 -1.68 -2.48 -24.84
CA THR A 74 -1.66 -3.61 -25.80
C THR A 74 -0.45 -4.49 -25.67
N GLY A 75 0.53 -4.07 -24.85
CA GLY A 75 1.77 -4.81 -24.57
C GLY A 75 1.95 -5.07 -23.09
N ASN A 76 3.20 -5.31 -22.71
CA ASN A 76 3.61 -5.60 -21.35
C ASN A 76 4.62 -4.56 -20.85
N LEU A 77 4.97 -4.62 -19.55
CA LEU A 77 6.14 -3.90 -19.07
C LEU A 77 7.39 -4.39 -19.77
N THR A 78 8.17 -3.44 -20.28
CA THR A 78 9.52 -3.74 -20.77
C THR A 78 10.45 -4.10 -19.61
N HIS A 79 11.64 -4.59 -19.92
CA HIS A 79 12.69 -4.78 -18.91
C HIS A 79 13.00 -3.46 -18.17
N ARG A 80 13.03 -2.34 -18.90
CA ARG A 80 13.24 -1.00 -18.31
C ARG A 80 12.11 -0.57 -17.42
N GLY A 81 10.85 -0.88 -17.78
CA GLY A 81 9.68 -0.60 -16.95
C GLY A 81 9.72 -1.39 -15.64
N ARG A 82 10.04 -2.69 -15.69
CA ARG A 82 10.23 -3.52 -14.50
C ARG A 82 11.34 -3.02 -13.59
N GLN A 83 12.50 -2.69 -14.15
CA GLN A 83 13.60 -2.10 -13.36
C GLN A 83 13.23 -0.78 -12.67
N LEU A 84 12.46 0.07 -13.36
CA LEU A 84 11.97 1.32 -12.76
C LEU A 84 11.02 1.02 -11.61
N LEU A 85 10.10 0.08 -11.79
CA LEU A 85 9.14 -0.33 -10.77
C LEU A 85 9.84 -0.96 -9.56
N GLU A 86 10.78 -1.88 -9.77
CA GLU A 86 11.63 -2.47 -8.72
C GLU A 86 12.42 -1.39 -7.95
N LYS A 87 12.98 -0.42 -8.66
CA LYS A 87 13.70 0.70 -8.05
C LYS A 87 12.79 1.60 -7.23
N ALA A 88 11.56 1.81 -7.70
CA ALA A 88 10.55 2.61 -7.01
C ALA A 88 9.99 1.92 -5.77
N GLN A 89 9.82 0.61 -5.82
CA GLN A 89 9.37 -0.22 -4.71
C GLN A 89 10.48 -0.47 -3.68
N GLY A 90 11.73 -0.21 -4.05
CA GLY A 90 12.90 -0.61 -3.29
C GLY A 90 13.15 -2.12 -3.39
N GLN A 91 14.33 -2.57 -2.95
CA GLN A 91 14.61 -4.01 -2.92
C GLN A 91 13.70 -4.70 -1.89
N PRO A 92 13.04 -5.83 -2.26
CA PRO A 92 12.23 -6.57 -1.31
C PRO A 92 13.04 -6.98 -0.10
N THR A 93 12.59 -6.56 1.08
CA THR A 93 13.19 -6.98 2.34
C THR A 93 12.90 -8.46 2.62
N PRO A 94 13.60 -9.10 3.56
CA PRO A 94 13.23 -10.45 4.02
C PRO A 94 11.77 -10.54 4.46
N THR A 95 11.26 -9.52 5.14
CA THR A 95 9.85 -9.42 5.56
C THR A 95 8.90 -9.36 4.37
N ASP A 96 9.23 -8.57 3.33
CA ASP A 96 8.41 -8.48 2.10
C ASP A 96 8.28 -9.85 1.43
N ARG A 97 9.40 -10.60 1.33
CA ARG A 97 9.40 -11.93 0.73
C ARG A 97 8.61 -12.95 1.54
N ALA A 98 8.74 -12.93 2.87
CA ALA A 98 8.01 -13.81 3.75
C ALA A 98 6.50 -13.54 3.70
N LEU A 99 6.08 -12.28 3.72
CA LEU A 99 4.68 -11.90 3.59
C LEU A 99 4.11 -12.26 2.23
N ASN A 100 4.83 -12.02 1.14
CA ASN A 100 4.39 -12.42 -0.19
C ASN A 100 4.20 -13.94 -0.31
N GLY A 101 5.05 -14.73 0.36
CA GLY A 101 4.87 -16.18 0.48
C GLY A 101 3.61 -16.55 1.27
N ALA A 102 3.38 -15.90 2.41
CA ALA A 102 2.20 -16.13 3.24
C ALA A 102 0.90 -15.76 2.51
N PHE A 103 0.87 -14.64 1.78
CA PHE A 103 -0.29 -14.22 0.98
C PHE A 103 -0.65 -15.18 -0.15
N GLY A 104 0.31 -15.97 -0.67
CA GLY A 104 0.03 -17.05 -1.61
C GLY A 104 -0.85 -18.16 -1.05
N GLN A 105 -0.95 -18.26 0.28
CA GLN A 105 -1.73 -19.26 1.01
C GLN A 105 -3.02 -18.69 1.65
N LEU A 106 -3.19 -17.38 1.66
CA LEU A 106 -4.35 -16.71 2.27
C LEU A 106 -5.42 -16.43 1.21
N PRO A 107 -6.69 -16.78 1.50
CA PRO A 107 -7.80 -16.56 0.57
C PRO A 107 -8.30 -15.10 0.52
N ASP A 108 -7.64 -14.15 1.19
CA ASP A 108 -8.09 -12.76 1.28
C ASP A 108 -7.26 -11.79 0.40
N PRO A 109 -7.78 -11.42 -0.78
CA PRO A 109 -7.11 -10.47 -1.68
C PRO A 109 -7.04 -9.05 -1.11
N HIS A 110 -7.89 -8.70 -0.13
CA HIS A 110 -7.90 -7.38 0.47
C HIS A 110 -6.64 -7.13 1.32
N LEU A 111 -6.22 -8.10 2.12
CA LEU A 111 -4.98 -8.01 2.92
C LEU A 111 -3.77 -7.80 2.02
N ARG A 112 -3.69 -8.56 0.94
CA ARG A 112 -2.63 -8.41 -0.06
C ARG A 112 -2.63 -7.00 -0.67
N SER A 113 -3.78 -6.50 -1.08
CA SER A 113 -3.92 -5.16 -1.65
C SER A 113 -3.45 -4.05 -0.68
N GLN A 114 -3.77 -4.16 0.61
CA GLN A 114 -3.31 -3.20 1.62
C GLN A 114 -1.79 -3.26 1.81
N TRP A 115 -1.21 -4.46 1.81
CA TRP A 115 0.22 -4.65 1.88
C TRP A 115 0.95 -4.06 0.67
N ASP A 116 0.49 -4.37 -0.54
CA ASP A 116 1.05 -3.84 -1.79
C ASP A 116 1.02 -2.30 -1.82
N LYS A 117 -0.05 -1.68 -1.30
CA LYS A 117 -0.13 -0.22 -1.13
C LYS A 117 0.95 0.32 -0.19
N ALA A 118 1.23 -0.36 0.92
CA ALA A 118 2.28 0.05 1.84
C ALA A 118 3.67 -0.03 1.19
N LEU A 119 3.95 -1.14 0.48
CA LEU A 119 5.22 -1.34 -0.22
C LEU A 119 5.44 -0.30 -1.32
N SER A 120 4.45 -0.08 -2.18
CA SER A 120 4.57 0.82 -3.33
C SER A 120 4.81 2.28 -2.95
N ARG A 121 4.40 2.67 -1.74
CA ARG A 121 4.51 4.06 -1.24
C ARG A 121 5.78 4.35 -0.46
N ARG A 122 6.54 3.33 -0.01
CA ARG A 122 7.70 3.52 0.89
C ARG A 122 8.69 4.59 0.44
N GLN A 123 8.93 4.70 -0.86
CA GLN A 123 9.91 5.64 -1.43
C GLN A 123 9.28 6.96 -1.88
N SER A 124 8.09 6.91 -2.44
CA SER A 124 7.44 8.03 -3.13
C SER A 124 6.46 8.81 -2.25
N ASP A 125 5.88 8.16 -1.24
CA ASP A 125 4.91 8.75 -0.31
C ASP A 125 5.08 8.14 1.09
N PRO A 126 6.12 8.55 1.85
CA PRO A 126 6.40 8.00 3.18
C PRO A 126 5.21 8.06 4.13
N SER A 127 4.45 9.15 4.13
CA SER A 127 3.26 9.35 4.96
C SER A 127 2.12 8.41 4.59
N GLY A 128 1.87 8.24 3.29
CA GLY A 128 0.89 7.29 2.78
C GLY A 128 1.29 5.83 2.99
N ALA A 129 2.59 5.52 2.94
CA ALA A 129 3.11 4.19 3.25
C ALA A 129 2.83 3.78 4.70
N ILE A 130 3.09 4.68 5.67
CA ILE A 130 2.78 4.45 7.09
C ILE A 130 1.28 4.24 7.30
N THR A 131 0.45 5.06 6.63
CA THR A 131 -1.01 4.92 6.70
C THR A 131 -1.47 3.57 6.16
N ALA A 132 -0.94 3.14 5.01
CA ALA A 132 -1.28 1.86 4.40
C ALA A 132 -0.79 0.67 5.24
N ALA A 133 0.40 0.75 5.83
CA ALA A 133 0.93 -0.29 6.72
C ALA A 133 0.07 -0.48 7.98
N ARG A 134 -0.43 0.60 8.55
CA ARG A 134 -1.39 0.55 9.67
C ARG A 134 -2.71 -0.07 9.24
N SER A 135 -3.24 0.34 8.08
CA SER A 135 -4.47 -0.23 7.54
C SER A 135 -4.32 -1.73 7.28
N PHE A 136 -3.18 -2.16 6.75
CA PHE A 136 -2.86 -3.57 6.59
C PHE A 136 -2.90 -4.32 7.92
N LEU A 137 -2.21 -3.82 8.95
CA LEU A 137 -2.19 -4.48 10.26
C LEU A 137 -3.58 -4.53 10.91
N GLU A 138 -4.34 -3.45 10.84
CA GLU A 138 -5.72 -3.39 11.33
C GLU A 138 -6.64 -4.37 10.58
N SER A 139 -6.50 -4.47 9.26
CA SER A 139 -7.26 -5.43 8.45
C SER A 139 -6.90 -6.87 8.77
N THR A 140 -5.60 -7.17 9.00
CA THR A 140 -5.12 -8.49 9.43
C THR A 140 -5.76 -8.90 10.76
N GLN A 141 -5.77 -8.00 11.74
CA GLN A 141 -6.36 -8.25 13.04
C GLN A 141 -7.88 -8.51 12.93
N LYS A 142 -8.60 -7.69 12.16
CA LYS A 142 -10.04 -7.86 11.92
C LYS A 142 -10.32 -9.20 11.24
N TRP A 143 -9.57 -9.53 10.21
CA TRP A 143 -9.72 -10.79 9.50
C TRP A 143 -9.54 -12.00 10.43
N ILE A 144 -8.51 -12.01 11.29
CA ILE A 144 -8.29 -13.09 12.27
C ILE A 144 -9.48 -13.22 13.23
N LEU A 145 -10.01 -12.09 13.71
CA LEU A 145 -11.16 -12.11 14.63
C LEU A 145 -12.44 -12.60 13.95
N GLU A 146 -12.67 -12.20 12.71
CA GLU A 146 -13.81 -12.65 11.90
C GLU A 146 -13.78 -14.16 11.65
N GLN A 147 -12.60 -14.76 11.45
CA GLN A 147 -12.45 -16.23 11.37
C GLN A 147 -12.89 -16.92 12.68
N GLY A 148 -12.75 -16.26 13.83
CA GLY A 148 -13.22 -16.73 15.14
C GLY A 148 -14.66 -16.31 15.46
N GLY A 149 -15.40 -15.70 14.55
CA GLY A 149 -16.77 -15.21 14.79
C GLY A 149 -16.83 -13.99 15.72
N ILE A 150 -15.71 -13.28 15.94
CA ILE A 150 -15.62 -12.14 16.83
C ILE A 150 -15.69 -10.87 16.00
N SER A 151 -16.69 -10.01 16.26
CA SER A 151 -16.78 -8.68 15.69
C SER A 151 -16.34 -7.65 16.73
N THR A 152 -15.37 -6.80 16.37
CA THR A 152 -15.00 -5.65 17.18
C THR A 152 -14.75 -4.43 16.30
N SER A 153 -15.36 -3.32 16.69
CA SER A 153 -15.16 -2.00 16.08
C SER A 153 -14.21 -1.12 16.87
N ASP A 154 -13.87 -1.51 18.11
CA ASP A 154 -13.01 -0.72 18.97
C ASP A 154 -11.53 -1.01 18.70
N ARG A 155 -10.88 0.00 18.14
CA ARG A 155 -9.44 -0.02 17.84
C ARG A 155 -8.56 -0.32 19.05
N ARG A 156 -8.98 0.11 20.25
CA ARG A 156 -8.17 -0.02 21.47
C ARG A 156 -8.11 -1.45 21.96
N THR A 157 -9.17 -2.22 21.69
CA THR A 157 -9.28 -3.62 22.09
C THR A 157 -8.86 -4.59 20.99
N LEU A 158 -8.70 -4.09 19.75
CA LEU A 158 -8.46 -4.92 18.56
C LEU A 158 -7.23 -5.82 18.70
N LEU A 159 -6.07 -5.26 19.06
CA LEU A 159 -4.85 -6.05 19.24
C LEU A 159 -5.00 -7.07 20.36
N LEU A 160 -5.54 -6.67 21.53
CA LEU A 160 -5.73 -7.58 22.66
C LEU A 160 -6.68 -8.72 22.33
N ALA A 161 -7.78 -8.43 21.63
CA ALA A 161 -8.72 -9.45 21.18
C ALA A 161 -8.04 -10.43 20.20
N THR A 162 -7.24 -9.90 19.26
CA THR A 162 -6.50 -10.72 18.30
C THR A 162 -5.47 -11.61 19.02
N LEU A 163 -4.68 -11.05 19.96
CA LEU A 163 -3.72 -11.84 20.74
C LEU A 163 -4.40 -12.97 21.50
N LYS A 164 -5.56 -12.70 22.08
CA LYS A 164 -6.37 -13.73 22.74
C LYS A 164 -6.84 -14.80 21.75
N GLN A 165 -7.33 -14.38 20.57
CA GLN A 165 -7.81 -15.28 19.53
C GLN A 165 -6.70 -16.19 18.99
N VAL A 166 -5.46 -15.71 18.91
CA VAL A 166 -4.30 -16.51 18.48
C VAL A 166 -3.56 -17.19 19.64
N GLY A 167 -4.21 -17.33 20.82
CA GLY A 167 -3.67 -18.06 21.98
C GLY A 167 -2.55 -17.37 22.73
N LEU A 168 -2.26 -16.10 22.43
CA LEU A 168 -1.26 -15.30 23.13
C LEU A 168 -1.93 -14.50 24.26
N THR A 169 -2.28 -15.18 25.33
CA THR A 169 -2.95 -14.55 26.49
C THR A 169 -1.96 -13.89 27.45
N ASP A 170 -2.46 -12.96 28.28
CA ASP A 170 -1.69 -12.16 29.25
C ASP A 170 -0.98 -12.98 30.36
N GLN A 171 -1.19 -14.28 30.44
CA GLN A 171 -0.63 -15.11 31.50
C GLN A 171 0.84 -15.44 31.22
N GLY A 172 1.71 -14.49 31.54
CA GLY A 172 3.13 -14.78 31.77
C GLY A 172 4.03 -14.80 30.53
N THR A 173 3.56 -14.40 29.35
CA THR A 173 4.42 -14.33 28.18
C THR A 173 5.00 -12.94 28.01
N SER A 174 6.33 -12.81 28.05
CA SER A 174 7.08 -11.58 27.71
C SER A 174 6.68 -11.04 26.33
N MET A 175 6.11 -11.88 25.48
CA MET A 175 5.72 -11.56 24.10
C MET A 175 4.50 -10.62 24.06
N SER A 176 3.49 -10.79 24.93
CA SER A 176 2.29 -9.93 24.91
C SER A 176 2.65 -8.46 25.24
N GLY A 177 3.61 -8.24 26.13
CA GLY A 177 4.15 -6.92 26.44
C GLY A 177 4.85 -6.30 25.22
N LEU A 178 5.73 -7.06 24.58
CA LEU A 178 6.45 -6.60 23.37
C LEU A 178 5.48 -6.21 22.24
N LEU A 179 4.45 -7.01 22.00
CA LEU A 179 3.45 -6.71 20.94
C LEU A 179 2.66 -5.45 21.23
N LYS A 180 2.28 -5.21 22.49
CA LYS A 180 1.63 -3.95 22.93
C LYS A 180 2.56 -2.75 22.73
N ASP A 181 3.85 -2.89 22.97
CA ASP A 181 4.81 -1.80 22.79
C ASP A 181 5.10 -1.52 21.30
N ILE A 182 5.12 -2.55 20.45
CA ILE A 182 5.17 -2.39 18.99
C ILE A 182 3.93 -1.64 18.48
N ASP A 183 2.73 -1.99 18.93
CA ASP A 183 1.51 -1.27 18.54
C ASP A 183 1.55 0.20 18.98
N LYS A 184 2.02 0.49 20.20
CA LYS A 184 2.24 1.87 20.67
C LYS A 184 3.26 2.62 19.79
N LEU A 185 4.34 1.95 19.38
CA LEU A 185 5.34 2.54 18.49
C LEU A 185 4.71 2.93 17.15
N LEU A 186 3.95 2.04 16.52
CA LEU A 186 3.23 2.32 15.27
C LEU A 186 2.22 3.46 15.42
N LEU A 187 1.50 3.52 16.55
CA LEU A 187 0.61 4.62 16.86
C LEU A 187 1.36 5.94 17.01
N SER A 188 2.50 5.95 17.71
CA SER A 188 3.31 7.14 17.93
C SER A 188 3.86 7.71 16.62
N ILE A 189 4.36 6.86 15.73
CA ILE A 189 4.85 7.27 14.41
C ILE A 189 3.73 7.89 13.57
N ALA A 190 2.53 7.32 13.62
CA ALA A 190 1.38 7.91 12.93
C ALA A 190 0.91 9.24 13.54
N GLN A 191 1.15 9.47 14.84
CA GLN A 191 0.85 10.74 15.50
C GLN A 191 1.84 11.85 15.10
N VAL A 192 3.11 11.53 14.89
CA VAL A 192 4.10 12.49 14.38
C VAL A 192 3.62 13.08 13.04
N ARG A 193 3.11 12.23 12.14
CA ARG A 193 2.49 12.70 10.89
C ARG A 193 1.35 13.69 11.13
N ASN A 194 0.45 13.40 12.08
CA ASN A 194 -0.74 14.23 12.31
C ASN A 194 -0.42 15.61 12.91
N LYS A 195 0.73 15.77 13.57
CA LYS A 195 1.20 17.06 14.09
C LYS A 195 1.77 17.97 12.99
N HIS A 196 2.14 17.39 11.85
CA HIS A 196 2.75 18.10 10.72
C HIS A 196 1.84 18.14 9.48
N GLY A 197 0.60 17.59 9.55
CA GLY A 197 -0.37 17.62 8.44
C GLY A 197 -1.31 18.82 8.53
N ASP A 198 -1.65 19.34 7.40
CA ASP A 198 -2.52 20.39 6.85
C ASP A 198 -3.44 21.26 7.78
N ALA A 199 -3.53 21.03 9.07
CA ALA A 199 -4.39 21.80 9.98
C ALA A 199 -3.76 23.11 10.49
N HIS A 200 -2.44 23.27 10.32
CA HIS A 200 -1.73 24.50 10.68
C HIS A 200 -0.90 24.90 9.46
N GLY A 201 -1.19 26.08 8.91
CA GLY A 201 -0.56 26.62 7.71
C GLY A 201 0.98 26.46 7.66
N PRO A 202 1.63 26.75 6.53
CA PRO A 202 3.01 26.39 6.27
C PRO A 202 3.93 26.96 7.36
N SER A 203 4.32 26.11 8.32
CA SER A 203 5.41 26.40 9.23
C SER A 203 6.68 25.81 8.63
N ASP A 204 7.70 26.62 8.41
CA ASP A 204 8.99 26.31 7.78
C ASP A 204 9.83 25.24 8.50
N ALA A 205 9.27 24.44 9.37
CA ALA A 205 9.95 23.44 10.20
C ALA A 205 9.27 22.06 10.23
N SER A 206 8.45 21.70 9.23
CA SER A 206 7.97 20.33 9.11
C SER A 206 9.11 19.46 8.56
N SER A 207 9.75 18.69 9.43
CA SER A 207 10.62 17.60 8.98
C SER A 207 9.72 16.58 8.27
N ASP A 208 9.74 16.59 6.95
CA ASP A 208 9.03 15.60 6.15
C ASP A 208 9.51 14.20 6.54
N LEU A 209 8.57 13.29 6.73
CA LEU A 209 8.88 11.89 7.01
C LEU A 209 9.78 11.33 5.91
N THR A 210 10.88 10.75 6.30
CA THR A 210 11.84 10.15 5.37
C THR A 210 11.37 8.77 4.90
N SER A 211 11.85 8.36 3.73
CA SER A 211 11.63 6.99 3.23
C SER A 211 12.20 5.91 4.18
N ALA A 212 13.25 6.23 4.95
CA ALA A 212 13.80 5.32 5.96
C ALA A 212 12.83 5.10 7.14
N GLU A 213 12.18 6.16 7.62
CA GLU A 213 11.17 6.07 8.68
C GLU A 213 9.93 5.32 8.19
N ALA A 214 9.50 5.57 6.96
CA ALA A 214 8.41 4.81 6.35
C ALA A 214 8.78 3.33 6.19
N ALA A 215 9.99 3.02 5.75
CA ALA A 215 10.46 1.64 5.62
C ALA A 215 10.48 0.91 6.98
N LEU A 216 10.93 1.58 8.05
CA LEU A 216 10.88 1.03 9.40
C LEU A 216 9.43 0.66 9.79
N CYS A 217 8.48 1.59 9.62
CA CYS A 217 7.09 1.37 9.98
C CYS A 217 6.45 0.24 9.17
N VAL A 218 6.66 0.23 7.86
CA VAL A 218 6.16 -0.82 6.97
C VAL A 218 6.73 -2.17 7.37
N ASN A 219 8.04 -2.27 7.62
CA ASN A 219 8.68 -3.52 8.02
C ASN A 219 8.16 -4.03 9.37
N VAL A 220 7.99 -3.15 10.37
CA VAL A 220 7.45 -3.53 11.68
C VAL A 220 6.00 -3.99 11.56
N ALA A 221 5.15 -3.26 10.83
CA ALA A 221 3.77 -3.66 10.60
C ALA A 221 3.67 -4.99 9.84
N GLY A 222 4.53 -5.17 8.83
CA GLY A 222 4.62 -6.42 8.08
C GLY A 222 5.04 -7.61 8.93
N ALA A 223 6.10 -7.46 9.73
CA ALA A 223 6.57 -8.51 10.63
C ALA A 223 5.50 -8.90 11.66
N LEU A 224 4.81 -7.91 12.25
CA LEU A 224 3.73 -8.17 13.19
C LEU A 224 2.53 -8.84 12.52
N GLY A 225 2.12 -8.38 11.33
CA GLY A 225 1.04 -9.00 10.57
C GLY A 225 1.35 -10.45 10.21
N LEU A 226 2.55 -10.74 9.71
CA LEU A 226 3.01 -12.09 9.41
C LEU A 226 2.96 -13.00 10.66
N PHE A 227 3.52 -12.53 11.77
CA PHE A 227 3.51 -13.26 13.02
C PHE A 227 2.10 -13.62 13.48
N LEU A 228 1.15 -12.67 13.44
CA LEU A 228 -0.25 -12.94 13.81
C LEU A 228 -0.92 -13.96 12.88
N LEU A 229 -0.64 -13.89 11.57
CA LEU A 229 -1.15 -14.85 10.59
C LEU A 229 -0.59 -16.26 10.83
N GLU A 230 0.70 -16.38 11.09
CA GLU A 230 1.35 -17.67 11.40
C GLU A 230 0.79 -18.29 12.68
N CYS A 231 0.60 -17.50 13.75
CA CYS A 231 -0.04 -17.95 14.98
C CYS A 231 -1.47 -18.45 14.73
N HIS A 232 -2.25 -17.70 13.94
CA HIS A 232 -3.61 -18.11 13.58
C HIS A 232 -3.63 -19.43 12.79
N GLN A 233 -2.75 -19.58 11.80
CA GLN A 233 -2.65 -20.82 11.03
C GLN A 233 -2.20 -22.02 11.87
N ALA A 234 -1.32 -21.80 12.85
CA ALA A 234 -0.88 -22.86 13.75
C ALA A 234 -2.03 -23.40 14.60
N GLN A 235 -2.94 -22.52 15.08
CA GLN A 235 -4.11 -22.95 15.85
C GLN A 235 -5.18 -23.66 15.02
N SER A 236 -5.33 -23.27 13.74
CA SER A 236 -6.33 -23.88 12.85
C SER A 236 -5.98 -25.32 12.42
N LYS A 237 -4.76 -25.80 12.75
CA LYS A 237 -4.27 -27.15 12.45
C LYS A 237 -4.39 -28.12 13.64
N VAL A 238 -4.81 -27.64 14.79
CA VAL A 238 -5.05 -28.44 16.02
C VAL A 238 -6.55 -28.68 16.18
#